data_1a8e2eecae545817eca914f25bf17040
#
_entry.id   1a8e2eecae545817eca914f25bf17040
#
_cell.length_a   1.000
_cell.length_b   1.000
_cell.length_c   1.000
_cell.angle_alpha   90.00
_cell.angle_beta   90.00
_cell.angle_gamma   90.00
#
_symmetry.space_group_name_H-M   'P 1'
#
loop_
_entity.id
_entity.type
_entity.pdbx_description
1 polymer ?
#
loop_
_entity_poly.entity_id
_entity_poly.type
_entity_poly.pdbx_seq_one_letter_code
_entity_poly.pdbx_strand_id
1 'polypeptide(L)'
;MELLKGKVALITGAARGIGKALALKFASEGANIAFTDLAIDDNAKATEAEIAALGVKCKGYASNAADFEQTHKVVEQIQKEFGSIDILVNNAGITKDGFLIKMSEAQWDAVLTVNLKSAFNFSHAVVPVMLRQRKGSIINMSSVVGVHGNAAQCNYSASKAGMIGLAKSIAQEYGKKGIRANAIAPGFIITAMTAALSDEIKKEWCEKIPLRRGGTPEDIAEVALFLASDMSSYVSGQVIQVDGGMNM
;
A
#
# COMPACT_ATOMS: atom_id res chain seq x y z
N MET A 1 4.33 4.40 22.38
CA MET A 1 3.78 5.74 22.04
C MET A 1 2.67 5.46 21.03
N GLU A 2 1.43 5.90 21.26
CA GLU A 2 0.31 5.61 20.34
C GLU A 2 0.24 6.70 19.26
N LEU A 3 1.13 6.60 18.25
CA LEU A 3 1.30 7.62 17.19
C LEU A 3 0.05 7.83 16.32
N LEU A 4 -0.84 6.84 16.27
CA LEU A 4 -2.04 6.86 15.44
C LEU A 4 -3.33 6.75 16.27
N LYS A 5 -3.27 7.05 17.57
CA LYS A 5 -4.42 6.95 18.46
C LYS A 5 -5.66 7.66 17.92
N GLY A 6 -6.75 6.90 17.80
CA GLY A 6 -8.04 7.40 17.34
C GLY A 6 -8.13 7.73 15.85
N LYS A 7 -7.06 7.58 15.06
CA LYS A 7 -7.09 7.71 13.60
C LYS A 7 -7.72 6.48 12.96
N VAL A 8 -8.26 6.63 11.78
CA VAL A 8 -8.81 5.55 10.96
C VAL A 8 -7.92 5.36 9.74
N ALA A 9 -7.38 4.15 9.58
CA ALA A 9 -6.59 3.76 8.42
C ALA A 9 -7.38 2.81 7.52
N LEU A 10 -7.48 3.15 6.23
CA LEU A 10 -7.98 2.30 5.17
C LEU A 10 -6.80 1.72 4.39
N ILE A 11 -6.69 0.39 4.35
CA ILE A 11 -5.58 -0.32 3.70
C ILE A 11 -6.15 -1.30 2.67
N THR A 12 -5.72 -1.21 1.42
CA THR A 12 -6.18 -2.12 0.36
C THR A 12 -5.27 -3.35 0.25
N GLY A 13 -5.85 -4.54 0.07
CA GLY A 13 -5.09 -5.80 -0.03
C GLY A 13 -4.40 -6.17 1.28
N ALA A 14 -5.09 -6.07 2.42
CA ALA A 14 -4.49 -6.27 3.72
C ALA A 14 -4.80 -7.60 4.41
N ALA A 15 -5.40 -8.56 3.70
CA ALA A 15 -5.61 -9.90 4.26
C ALA A 15 -4.30 -10.66 4.54
N ARG A 16 -3.17 -10.26 3.93
CA ARG A 16 -1.86 -10.94 4.06
C ARG A 16 -0.70 -10.03 3.69
N GLY A 17 0.54 -10.56 3.87
CA GLY A 17 1.78 -9.94 3.40
C GLY A 17 2.03 -8.54 3.97
N ILE A 18 2.53 -7.64 3.13
CA ILE A 18 2.84 -6.26 3.52
C ILE A 18 1.59 -5.55 4.06
N GLY A 19 0.44 -5.69 3.38
CA GLY A 19 -0.80 -5.04 3.82
C GLY A 19 -1.23 -5.45 5.23
N LYS A 20 -1.11 -6.75 5.59
CA LYS A 20 -1.37 -7.25 6.94
C LYS A 20 -0.40 -6.65 7.96
N ALA A 21 0.91 -6.62 7.65
CA ALA A 21 1.91 -6.04 8.54
C ALA A 21 1.67 -4.54 8.79
N LEU A 22 1.30 -3.80 7.75
CA LEU A 22 0.88 -2.40 7.86
C LEU A 22 -0.31 -2.25 8.81
N ALA A 23 -1.35 -3.08 8.64
CA ALA A 23 -2.56 -3.03 9.45
C ALA A 23 -2.28 -3.34 10.93
N LEU A 24 -1.49 -4.39 11.21
CA LEU A 24 -1.07 -4.75 12.57
C LEU A 24 -0.22 -3.64 13.21
N LYS A 25 0.75 -3.08 12.47
CA LYS A 25 1.59 -1.99 12.98
C LYS A 25 0.77 -0.74 13.30
N PHE A 26 -0.13 -0.34 12.41
CA PHE A 26 -0.98 0.84 12.65
C PHE A 26 -1.94 0.61 13.82
N ALA A 27 -2.48 -0.61 13.96
CA ALA A 27 -3.33 -1.00 15.07
C ALA A 27 -2.57 -0.96 16.42
N SER A 28 -1.34 -1.46 16.47
CA SER A 28 -0.49 -1.41 17.68
C SER A 28 -0.14 0.02 18.10
N GLU A 29 -0.26 0.98 17.20
CA GLU A 29 -0.10 2.42 17.47
C GLU A 29 -1.44 3.15 17.65
N GLY A 30 -2.53 2.39 17.89
CA GLY A 30 -3.83 2.90 18.29
C GLY A 30 -4.77 3.31 17.15
N ALA A 31 -4.46 2.98 15.89
CA ALA A 31 -5.37 3.24 14.77
C ALA A 31 -6.50 2.21 14.70
N ASN A 32 -7.70 2.67 14.39
CA ASN A 32 -8.78 1.81 13.92
C ASN A 32 -8.51 1.43 12.46
N ILE A 33 -8.75 0.16 12.12
CA ILE A 33 -8.39 -0.38 10.81
C ILE A 33 -9.65 -0.77 10.01
N ALA A 34 -9.83 -0.14 8.87
CA ALA A 34 -10.66 -0.65 7.79
C ALA A 34 -9.73 -1.23 6.71
N PHE A 35 -9.99 -2.42 6.24
CA PHE A 35 -9.21 -2.95 5.13
C PHE A 35 -10.11 -3.57 4.06
N THR A 36 -9.62 -3.57 2.82
CA THR A 36 -10.31 -4.23 1.71
C THR A 36 -9.46 -5.35 1.15
N ASP A 37 -10.13 -6.40 0.70
CA ASP A 37 -9.55 -7.44 -0.14
C ASP A 37 -10.60 -7.91 -1.15
N LEU A 38 -10.21 -8.69 -2.16
CA LEU A 38 -11.14 -9.18 -3.18
C LEU A 38 -12.27 -10.05 -2.57
N ALA A 39 -11.93 -10.79 -1.51
CA ALA A 39 -12.86 -11.60 -0.73
C ALA A 39 -12.47 -11.56 0.76
N ILE A 40 -13.45 -11.72 1.65
CA ILE A 40 -13.20 -11.92 3.09
C ILE A 40 -13.10 -13.43 3.33
N ASP A 41 -11.96 -13.98 2.93
CA ASP A 41 -11.57 -15.37 3.13
C ASP A 41 -11.07 -15.61 4.57
N ASP A 42 -10.61 -16.81 4.86
CA ASP A 42 -10.13 -17.17 6.20
C ASP A 42 -8.86 -16.39 6.60
N ASN A 43 -8.01 -15.99 5.65
CA ASN A 43 -6.88 -15.10 5.92
C ASN A 43 -7.36 -13.71 6.35
N ALA A 44 -8.35 -13.16 5.65
CA ALA A 44 -8.92 -11.86 5.99
C ALA A 44 -9.58 -11.88 7.37
N LYS A 45 -10.35 -12.94 7.69
CA LYS A 45 -10.96 -13.12 9.02
C LYS A 45 -9.91 -13.27 10.13
N ALA A 46 -8.86 -14.05 9.89
CA ALA A 46 -7.75 -14.20 10.84
C ALA A 46 -7.05 -12.86 11.09
N THR A 47 -6.76 -12.10 10.03
CA THR A 47 -6.17 -10.77 10.14
C THR A 47 -7.07 -9.79 10.90
N GLU A 48 -8.38 -9.81 10.64
CA GLU A 48 -9.35 -8.99 11.39
C GLU A 48 -9.34 -9.33 12.89
N ALA A 49 -9.33 -10.63 13.24
CA ALA A 49 -9.29 -11.10 14.62
C ALA A 49 -7.97 -10.72 15.33
N GLU A 50 -6.82 -10.86 14.66
CA GLU A 50 -5.51 -10.47 15.20
C GLU A 50 -5.46 -8.96 15.49
N ILE A 51 -5.99 -8.12 14.58
CA ILE A 51 -6.04 -6.67 14.78
C ILE A 51 -7.00 -6.30 15.90
N ALA A 52 -8.19 -6.92 15.96
CA ALA A 52 -9.17 -6.67 17.02
C ALA A 52 -8.61 -7.03 18.42
N ALA A 53 -7.76 -8.05 18.50
CA ALA A 53 -7.09 -8.43 19.76
C ALA A 53 -6.15 -7.33 20.31
N LEU A 54 -5.73 -6.36 19.48
CA LEU A 54 -4.96 -5.19 19.91
C LEU A 54 -5.83 -4.09 20.56
N GLY A 55 -7.15 -4.32 20.69
CA GLY A 55 -8.07 -3.40 21.36
C GLY A 55 -8.59 -2.24 20.51
N VAL A 56 -8.36 -2.27 19.20
CA VAL A 56 -8.88 -1.26 18.26
C VAL A 56 -10.03 -1.81 17.42
N LYS A 57 -10.83 -0.92 16.85
CA LYS A 57 -11.87 -1.33 15.91
C LYS A 57 -11.22 -1.79 14.60
N CYS A 58 -11.59 -3.00 14.15
CA CYS A 58 -11.17 -3.54 12.87
C CYS A 58 -12.34 -4.11 12.09
N LYS A 59 -12.33 -3.92 10.76
CA LYS A 59 -13.30 -4.57 9.87
C LYS A 59 -12.72 -4.72 8.46
N GLY A 60 -12.85 -5.92 7.93
CA GLY A 60 -12.57 -6.25 6.53
C GLY A 60 -13.79 -6.07 5.63
N TYR A 61 -13.58 -5.64 4.39
CA TYR A 61 -14.60 -5.43 3.38
C TYR A 61 -14.22 -6.12 2.09
N ALA A 62 -15.12 -6.92 1.52
CA ALA A 62 -14.95 -7.46 0.18
C ALA A 62 -15.14 -6.34 -0.86
N SER A 63 -14.14 -6.08 -1.68
CA SER A 63 -14.20 -5.07 -2.73
C SER A 63 -13.20 -5.38 -3.83
N ASN A 64 -13.68 -5.36 -5.07
CA ASN A 64 -12.77 -5.34 -6.22
C ASN A 64 -12.23 -3.92 -6.39
N ALA A 65 -10.98 -3.71 -5.99
CA ALA A 65 -10.31 -2.41 -6.04
C ALA A 65 -10.24 -1.82 -7.48
N ALA A 66 -10.34 -2.66 -8.51
CA ALA A 66 -10.35 -2.25 -9.91
C ALA A 66 -11.73 -1.72 -10.37
N ASP A 67 -12.79 -1.97 -9.62
CA ASP A 67 -14.15 -1.50 -9.89
C ASP A 67 -14.37 -0.15 -9.22
N PHE A 68 -14.62 0.88 -10.04
CA PHE A 68 -14.78 2.25 -9.58
C PHE A 68 -16.00 2.42 -8.66
N GLU A 69 -17.15 1.87 -9.09
CA GLU A 69 -18.41 2.01 -8.32
C GLU A 69 -18.36 1.24 -7.00
N GLN A 70 -17.84 0.01 -7.00
CA GLN A 70 -17.66 -0.75 -5.76
C GLN A 70 -16.74 -0.04 -4.78
N THR A 71 -15.64 0.55 -5.30
CA THR A 71 -14.70 1.32 -4.48
C THR A 71 -15.38 2.50 -3.78
N HIS A 72 -16.20 3.27 -4.50
CA HIS A 72 -16.93 4.39 -3.91
C HIS A 72 -17.93 3.92 -2.84
N LYS A 73 -18.70 2.88 -3.14
CA LYS A 73 -19.67 2.31 -2.18
C LYS A 73 -18.99 1.81 -0.90
N VAL A 74 -17.87 1.12 -1.02
CA VAL A 74 -17.16 0.61 0.17
C VAL A 74 -16.54 1.75 0.98
N VAL A 75 -16.01 2.80 0.35
CA VAL A 75 -15.48 3.98 1.04
C VAL A 75 -16.59 4.74 1.79
N GLU A 76 -17.76 4.91 1.18
CA GLU A 76 -18.93 5.49 1.84
C GLU A 76 -19.36 4.66 3.06
N GLN A 77 -19.39 3.33 2.93
CA GLN A 77 -19.70 2.43 4.03
C GLN A 77 -18.69 2.55 5.16
N ILE A 78 -17.40 2.55 4.85
CA ILE A 78 -16.31 2.72 5.83
C ILE A 78 -16.45 4.07 6.54
N GLN A 79 -16.68 5.17 5.80
CA GLN A 79 -16.87 6.48 6.39
C GLN A 79 -18.07 6.50 7.35
N LYS A 80 -19.18 5.87 6.98
CA LYS A 80 -20.37 5.78 7.84
C LYS A 80 -20.10 4.98 9.12
N GLU A 81 -19.34 3.90 9.02
CA GLU A 81 -19.10 3.00 10.16
C GLU A 81 -17.97 3.47 11.07
N PHE A 82 -16.94 4.13 10.55
CA PHE A 82 -15.76 4.58 11.31
C PHE A 82 -15.77 6.09 11.61
N GLY A 83 -16.57 6.88 10.90
CA GLY A 83 -16.68 8.33 11.10
C GLY A 83 -15.66 9.17 10.33
N SER A 84 -14.44 8.68 10.13
CA SER A 84 -13.36 9.34 9.38
C SER A 84 -12.57 8.36 8.53
N ILE A 85 -11.72 8.88 7.65
CA ILE A 85 -10.62 8.15 7.00
C ILE A 85 -9.43 9.10 7.00
N ASP A 86 -8.49 8.86 7.92
CA ASP A 86 -7.34 9.74 8.15
C ASP A 86 -6.12 9.32 7.32
N ILE A 87 -6.03 8.01 7.06
CA ILE A 87 -4.91 7.40 6.35
C ILE A 87 -5.48 6.46 5.27
N LEU A 88 -4.97 6.60 4.04
CA LEU A 88 -5.21 5.66 2.95
C LEU A 88 -3.89 5.02 2.55
N VAL A 89 -3.83 3.69 2.53
CA VAL A 89 -2.71 2.95 1.96
C VAL A 89 -3.18 2.16 0.75
N ASN A 90 -2.78 2.60 -0.43
CA ASN A 90 -2.98 1.91 -1.69
C ASN A 90 -1.92 0.81 -1.83
N ASN A 91 -2.21 -0.38 -1.29
CA ASN A 91 -1.27 -1.51 -1.26
C ASN A 91 -1.66 -2.65 -2.21
N ALA A 92 -2.93 -2.80 -2.56
CA ALA A 92 -3.39 -3.86 -3.47
C ALA A 92 -2.59 -3.88 -4.78
N GLY A 93 -2.15 -5.06 -5.18
CA GLY A 93 -1.37 -5.20 -6.41
C GLY A 93 -1.06 -6.66 -6.75
N ILE A 94 -0.77 -6.88 -8.03
CA ILE A 94 -0.39 -8.16 -8.62
C ILE A 94 0.82 -7.99 -9.54
N THR A 95 1.48 -9.10 -9.86
CA THR A 95 2.46 -9.20 -10.95
C THR A 95 1.95 -10.19 -12.01
N LYS A 96 2.29 -9.94 -13.26
CA LYS A 96 2.14 -10.87 -14.39
C LYS A 96 3.34 -10.68 -15.32
N ASP A 97 4.46 -11.28 -14.90
CA ASP A 97 5.76 -11.07 -15.50
C ASP A 97 5.86 -11.74 -16.90
N GLY A 98 6.63 -11.15 -17.77
CA GLY A 98 6.92 -11.64 -19.11
C GLY A 98 7.75 -10.62 -19.92
N PHE A 99 8.67 -11.11 -20.75
CA PHE A 99 9.40 -10.22 -21.65
C PHE A 99 8.43 -9.46 -22.57
N LEU A 100 8.71 -8.20 -22.83
CA LEU A 100 7.83 -7.27 -23.59
C LEU A 100 7.26 -7.89 -24.86
N ILE A 101 8.11 -8.55 -25.67
CA ILE A 101 7.71 -9.16 -26.94
C ILE A 101 6.72 -10.35 -26.78
N LYS A 102 6.66 -10.95 -25.57
CA LYS A 102 5.78 -12.09 -25.27
C LYS A 102 4.63 -11.71 -24.33
N MET A 103 4.64 -10.50 -23.83
CA MET A 103 3.59 -10.03 -22.91
C MET A 103 2.29 -9.82 -23.67
N SER A 104 1.22 -10.47 -23.24
CA SER A 104 -0.10 -10.23 -23.82
C SER A 104 -0.71 -8.91 -23.31
N GLU A 105 -1.59 -8.31 -24.12
CA GLU A 105 -2.40 -7.15 -23.71
C GLU A 105 -3.16 -7.43 -22.40
N ALA A 106 -3.74 -8.62 -22.26
CA ALA A 106 -4.44 -9.04 -21.04
C ALA A 106 -3.52 -9.07 -19.77
N GLN A 107 -2.24 -9.41 -19.91
CA GLN A 107 -1.28 -9.33 -18.80
C GLN A 107 -0.96 -7.88 -18.45
N TRP A 108 -0.80 -7.04 -19.45
CA TRP A 108 -0.59 -5.60 -19.30
C TRP A 108 -1.78 -4.96 -18.58
N ASP A 109 -2.98 -5.10 -19.14
CA ASP A 109 -4.21 -4.49 -18.63
C ASP A 109 -4.53 -4.94 -17.21
N ALA A 110 -4.37 -6.23 -16.90
CA ALA A 110 -4.62 -6.75 -15.56
C ALA A 110 -3.73 -6.05 -14.53
N VAL A 111 -2.42 -5.88 -14.81
CA VAL A 111 -1.49 -5.25 -13.87
C VAL A 111 -1.78 -3.76 -13.73
N LEU A 112 -1.99 -3.03 -14.82
CA LEU A 112 -2.32 -1.59 -14.77
C LEU A 112 -3.65 -1.37 -14.02
N THR A 113 -4.63 -2.20 -14.29
CA THR A 113 -5.97 -2.10 -13.68
C THR A 113 -5.93 -2.39 -12.17
N VAL A 114 -5.28 -3.47 -11.77
CA VAL A 114 -5.24 -3.84 -10.34
C VAL A 114 -4.31 -2.95 -9.54
N ASN A 115 -3.14 -2.56 -10.09
CA ASN A 115 -2.14 -1.81 -9.32
C ASN A 115 -2.39 -0.30 -9.35
N LEU A 116 -2.59 0.28 -10.55
CA LEU A 116 -2.63 1.74 -10.72
C LEU A 116 -4.05 2.29 -10.70
N LYS A 117 -4.96 1.69 -11.49
CA LYS A 117 -6.35 2.15 -11.52
C LYS A 117 -7.02 1.99 -10.16
N SER A 118 -6.72 0.93 -9.41
CA SER A 118 -7.23 0.76 -8.04
C SER A 118 -6.80 1.89 -7.12
N ALA A 119 -5.52 2.29 -7.16
CA ALA A 119 -5.00 3.41 -6.38
C ALA A 119 -5.68 4.74 -6.75
N PHE A 120 -5.95 4.95 -8.04
CA PHE A 120 -6.78 6.07 -8.49
C PHE A 120 -8.20 5.99 -7.92
N ASN A 121 -8.88 4.84 -8.03
CA ASN A 121 -10.25 4.66 -7.54
C ASN A 121 -10.38 4.98 -6.05
N PHE A 122 -9.51 4.39 -5.20
CA PHE A 122 -9.53 4.66 -3.76
C PHE A 122 -9.14 6.09 -3.41
N SER A 123 -8.12 6.65 -4.06
CA SER A 123 -7.75 8.05 -3.84
C SER A 123 -8.89 9.00 -4.22
N HIS A 124 -9.56 8.76 -5.36
CA HIS A 124 -10.70 9.54 -5.82
C HIS A 124 -11.88 9.47 -4.83
N ALA A 125 -12.16 8.31 -4.26
CA ALA A 125 -13.24 8.14 -3.29
C ALA A 125 -12.91 8.74 -1.91
N VAL A 126 -11.64 8.67 -1.47
CA VAL A 126 -11.21 9.09 -0.12
C VAL A 126 -10.88 10.59 -0.04
N VAL A 127 -10.31 11.19 -1.09
CA VAL A 127 -9.93 12.61 -1.09
C VAL A 127 -11.10 13.53 -0.69
N PRO A 128 -12.34 13.37 -1.16
CA PRO A 128 -13.48 14.18 -0.69
C PRO A 128 -13.75 14.08 0.83
N VAL A 129 -13.48 12.91 1.43
CA VAL A 129 -13.57 12.71 2.90
C VAL A 129 -12.49 13.52 3.60
N MET A 130 -11.23 13.35 3.17
CA MET A 130 -10.09 14.09 3.73
C MET A 130 -10.17 15.60 3.55
N LEU A 131 -10.78 16.08 2.45
CA LEU A 131 -11.02 17.50 2.21
C LEU A 131 -11.97 18.11 3.25
N ARG A 132 -13.03 17.38 3.62
CA ARG A 132 -13.94 17.81 4.69
C ARG A 132 -13.26 17.82 6.05
N GLN A 133 -12.35 16.85 6.31
CA GLN A 133 -11.55 16.75 7.53
C GLN A 133 -10.43 17.80 7.59
N ARG A 134 -10.02 18.36 6.46
CA ARG A 134 -8.85 19.23 6.32
C ARG A 134 -7.53 18.57 6.80
N LYS A 135 -7.47 17.27 6.75
CA LYS A 135 -6.31 16.45 7.15
C LYS A 135 -6.39 15.09 6.47
N GLY A 136 -5.24 14.56 6.04
CA GLY A 136 -5.14 13.21 5.51
C GLY A 136 -3.73 12.83 5.12
N SER A 137 -3.44 11.53 5.12
CA SER A 137 -2.20 10.96 4.62
C SER A 137 -2.49 9.84 3.63
N ILE A 138 -2.02 9.97 2.40
CA ILE A 138 -2.14 8.94 1.36
C ILE A 138 -0.76 8.34 1.11
N ILE A 139 -0.68 7.02 1.15
CA ILE A 139 0.55 6.25 0.96
C ILE A 139 0.34 5.28 -0.20
N ASN A 140 1.08 5.46 -1.28
CA ASN A 140 1.03 4.58 -2.44
C ASN A 140 2.18 3.57 -2.37
N MET A 141 1.84 2.27 -2.34
CA MET A 141 2.84 1.20 -2.36
C MET A 141 3.36 1.00 -3.78
N SER A 142 4.44 1.70 -4.11
CA SER A 142 5.20 1.55 -5.34
C SER A 142 6.12 0.30 -5.28
N SER A 143 7.28 0.37 -5.86
CA SER A 143 8.37 -0.62 -5.83
C SER A 143 9.65 0.04 -6.33
N VAL A 144 10.81 -0.46 -5.95
CA VAL A 144 12.08 -0.12 -6.63
C VAL A 144 12.01 -0.37 -8.12
N VAL A 145 11.23 -1.36 -8.56
CA VAL A 145 10.97 -1.65 -9.98
C VAL A 145 10.21 -0.49 -10.66
N GLY A 146 9.38 0.25 -9.93
CA GLY A 146 8.73 1.46 -10.44
C GLY A 146 9.68 2.66 -10.53
N VAL A 147 10.81 2.63 -9.85
CA VAL A 147 11.84 3.69 -9.88
C VAL A 147 12.89 3.40 -10.95
N HIS A 148 13.37 2.16 -11.03
CA HIS A 148 14.54 1.79 -11.84
C HIS A 148 14.20 0.89 -13.04
N GLY A 149 13.00 0.30 -13.08
CA GLY A 149 12.65 -0.74 -14.06
C GLY A 149 13.18 -2.11 -13.67
N ASN A 150 12.67 -3.15 -14.32
CA ASN A 150 13.20 -4.50 -14.24
C ASN A 150 12.85 -5.29 -15.50
N ALA A 151 13.75 -6.13 -15.97
CA ALA A 151 13.50 -7.02 -17.11
C ALA A 151 12.30 -7.92 -16.85
N ALA A 152 11.50 -8.17 -17.88
CA ALA A 152 10.28 -8.96 -17.83
C ALA A 152 9.13 -8.38 -16.97
N GLN A 153 9.22 -7.14 -16.50
CA GLN A 153 8.23 -6.49 -15.64
C GLN A 153 7.78 -5.12 -16.17
N CYS A 154 7.74 -4.91 -17.48
CA CYS A 154 7.39 -3.60 -18.04
C CYS A 154 5.98 -3.11 -17.63
N ASN A 155 4.99 -4.00 -17.53
CA ASN A 155 3.66 -3.68 -17.01
C ASN A 155 3.70 -3.30 -15.51
N TYR A 156 4.41 -4.08 -14.70
CA TYR A 156 4.56 -3.83 -13.26
C TYR A 156 5.33 -2.54 -13.01
N SER A 157 6.47 -2.34 -13.70
CA SER A 157 7.25 -1.09 -13.65
C SER A 157 6.38 0.12 -13.98
N ALA A 158 5.65 0.08 -15.10
CA ALA A 158 4.77 1.17 -15.51
C ALA A 158 3.68 1.45 -14.45
N SER A 159 3.05 0.40 -13.90
CA SER A 159 2.03 0.57 -12.86
C SER A 159 2.60 1.21 -11.59
N LYS A 160 3.78 0.77 -11.14
CA LYS A 160 4.42 1.25 -9.91
C LYS A 160 5.04 2.65 -10.08
N ALA A 161 5.54 2.99 -11.27
CA ALA A 161 5.93 4.35 -11.62
C ALA A 161 4.72 5.30 -11.66
N GLY A 162 3.58 4.84 -12.18
CA GLY A 162 2.34 5.60 -12.18
C GLY A 162 1.85 5.94 -10.77
N MET A 163 2.02 5.05 -9.79
CA MET A 163 1.69 5.31 -8.38
C MET A 163 2.53 6.44 -7.77
N ILE A 164 3.79 6.57 -8.22
CA ILE A 164 4.67 7.69 -7.83
C ILE A 164 4.12 9.00 -8.39
N GLY A 165 3.80 9.03 -9.69
CA GLY A 165 3.21 10.19 -10.35
C GLY A 165 1.88 10.61 -9.68
N LEU A 166 1.02 9.64 -9.38
CA LEU A 166 -0.25 9.87 -8.69
C LEU A 166 -0.05 10.52 -7.31
N ALA A 167 0.89 10.02 -6.49
CA ALA A 167 1.20 10.60 -5.19
C ALA A 167 1.66 12.06 -5.30
N LYS A 168 2.55 12.35 -6.26
CA LYS A 168 3.05 13.72 -6.49
C LYS A 168 1.94 14.68 -6.92
N SER A 169 1.06 14.25 -7.81
CA SER A 169 -0.07 15.07 -8.27
C SER A 169 -1.04 15.37 -7.13
N ILE A 170 -1.44 14.37 -6.33
CA ILE A 170 -2.30 14.54 -5.16
C ILE A 170 -1.67 15.50 -4.15
N ALA A 171 -0.36 15.38 -3.90
CA ALA A 171 0.37 16.27 -2.99
C ALA A 171 0.29 17.74 -3.44
N GLN A 172 0.43 18.00 -4.74
CA GLN A 172 0.34 19.35 -5.31
C GLN A 172 -1.09 19.90 -5.28
N GLU A 173 -2.07 19.10 -5.67
CA GLU A 173 -3.47 19.53 -5.75
C GLU A 173 -4.07 19.84 -4.37
N TYR A 174 -3.77 18.98 -3.38
CA TYR A 174 -4.48 19.00 -2.09
C TYR A 174 -3.61 19.38 -0.89
N GLY A 175 -2.32 19.69 -1.07
CA GLY A 175 -1.41 20.09 0.01
C GLY A 175 -1.93 21.27 0.81
N LYS A 176 -2.46 22.34 0.14
CA LYS A 176 -3.07 23.51 0.81
C LYS A 176 -4.31 23.15 1.65
N LYS A 177 -4.85 21.93 1.52
CA LYS A 177 -5.99 21.42 2.28
C LYS A 177 -5.58 20.49 3.41
N GLY A 178 -4.28 20.39 3.70
CA GLY A 178 -3.73 19.54 4.75
C GLY A 178 -3.65 18.04 4.38
N ILE A 179 -3.72 17.71 3.10
CA ILE A 179 -3.59 16.32 2.63
C ILE A 179 -2.18 16.12 2.10
N ARG A 180 -1.47 15.14 2.68
CA ARG A 180 -0.16 14.71 2.21
C ARG A 180 -0.31 13.44 1.39
N ALA A 181 0.53 13.25 0.38
CA ALA A 181 0.59 12.02 -0.38
C ALA A 181 2.04 11.67 -0.71
N ASN A 182 2.44 10.43 -0.43
CA ASN A 182 3.79 9.94 -0.65
C ASN A 182 3.75 8.52 -1.23
N ALA A 183 4.88 8.07 -1.77
CA ALA A 183 5.06 6.70 -2.22
C ALA A 183 6.15 6.01 -1.39
N ILE A 184 5.96 4.73 -1.10
CA ILE A 184 7.00 3.83 -0.61
C ILE A 184 7.39 2.93 -1.77
N ALA A 185 8.68 2.73 -1.97
CA ALA A 185 9.23 1.84 -2.98
C ALA A 185 10.00 0.69 -2.30
N PRO A 186 9.30 -0.41 -1.94
CA PRO A 186 9.95 -1.59 -1.38
C PRO A 186 10.95 -2.22 -2.35
N GLY A 187 12.05 -2.74 -1.82
CA GLY A 187 13.00 -3.59 -2.53
C GLY A 187 12.58 -5.06 -2.49
N PHE A 188 13.55 -5.94 -2.30
CA PHE A 188 13.31 -7.38 -2.13
C PHE A 188 12.79 -7.66 -0.70
N ILE A 189 11.48 -7.92 -0.58
CA ILE A 189 10.80 -8.19 0.70
C ILE A 189 10.43 -9.67 0.78
N ILE A 190 10.79 -10.30 1.90
CA ILE A 190 10.47 -11.70 2.18
C ILE A 190 9.00 -11.80 2.59
N THR A 191 8.19 -12.38 1.72
CA THR A 191 6.75 -12.62 1.91
C THR A 191 6.42 -14.03 1.46
N ALA A 192 5.19 -14.49 1.64
CA ALA A 192 4.75 -15.77 1.10
C ALA A 192 4.96 -15.86 -0.43
N MET A 193 4.87 -14.74 -1.14
CA MET A 193 5.11 -14.68 -2.59
C MET A 193 6.57 -14.96 -2.95
N THR A 194 7.53 -14.41 -2.20
CA THR A 194 8.97 -14.61 -2.42
C THR A 194 9.51 -15.86 -1.70
N ALA A 195 8.77 -16.42 -0.74
CA ALA A 195 9.12 -17.66 -0.04
C ALA A 195 9.22 -18.86 -1.00
N ALA A 196 8.48 -18.83 -2.12
CA ALA A 196 8.52 -19.84 -3.16
C ALA A 196 9.84 -19.87 -3.99
N LEU A 197 10.69 -18.84 -3.88
CA LEU A 197 12.00 -18.83 -4.51
C LEU A 197 12.95 -19.82 -3.81
N SER A 198 13.87 -20.45 -4.56
CA SER A 198 14.89 -21.31 -3.97
C SER A 198 15.81 -20.54 -3.03
N ASP A 199 16.45 -21.26 -2.08
CA ASP A 199 17.35 -20.63 -1.11
C ASP A 199 18.60 -20.06 -1.79
N GLU A 200 19.04 -20.65 -2.90
CA GLU A 200 20.14 -20.14 -3.71
C GLU A 200 19.81 -18.77 -4.31
N ILE A 201 18.61 -18.63 -4.89
CA ILE A 201 18.14 -17.35 -5.45
C ILE A 201 18.02 -16.29 -4.34
N LYS A 202 17.43 -16.64 -3.19
CA LYS A 202 17.32 -15.72 -2.05
C LYS A 202 18.70 -15.27 -1.58
N LYS A 203 19.66 -16.18 -1.47
CA LYS A 203 21.03 -15.88 -1.07
C LYS A 203 21.71 -14.94 -2.07
N GLU A 204 21.61 -15.24 -3.38
CA GLU A 204 22.15 -14.38 -4.44
C GLU A 204 21.60 -12.95 -4.36
N TRP A 205 20.28 -12.79 -4.12
CA TRP A 205 19.68 -11.48 -3.98
C TRP A 205 20.16 -10.77 -2.71
N CYS A 206 20.23 -11.46 -1.57
CA CYS A 206 20.72 -10.89 -0.32
C CYS A 206 22.21 -10.46 -0.42
N GLU A 207 23.01 -11.17 -1.20
CA GLU A 207 24.43 -10.81 -1.44
C GLU A 207 24.58 -9.51 -2.25
N LYS A 208 23.59 -9.17 -3.09
CA LYS A 208 23.56 -7.91 -3.86
C LYS A 208 23.05 -6.72 -3.05
N ILE A 209 22.31 -6.97 -1.96
CA ILE A 209 21.78 -5.91 -1.08
C ILE A 209 22.88 -5.49 -0.09
N PRO A 210 23.23 -4.19 0.02
CA PRO A 210 24.24 -3.71 0.97
C PRO A 210 24.00 -4.14 2.42
N LEU A 211 22.75 -4.16 2.90
CA LEU A 211 22.41 -4.64 4.24
C LEU A 211 22.44 -6.18 4.37
N ARG A 212 22.81 -6.92 3.29
CA ARG A 212 23.01 -8.38 3.27
C ARG A 212 21.82 -9.22 3.73
N ARG A 213 20.61 -8.67 3.65
CA ARG A 213 19.37 -9.39 3.93
C ARG A 213 18.24 -8.90 3.04
N GLY A 214 17.23 -9.73 2.82
CA GLY A 214 15.93 -9.28 2.35
C GLY A 214 15.24 -8.43 3.43
N GLY A 215 14.42 -7.50 3.02
CA GLY A 215 13.53 -6.77 3.93
C GLY A 215 12.39 -7.65 4.40
N THR A 216 11.75 -7.27 5.50
CA THR A 216 10.52 -7.90 5.99
C THR A 216 9.31 -6.98 5.77
N PRO A 217 8.08 -7.49 5.82
CA PRO A 217 6.90 -6.64 5.81
C PRO A 217 6.91 -5.58 6.91
N GLU A 218 7.52 -5.88 8.07
CA GLU A 218 7.67 -4.98 9.20
C GLU A 218 8.62 -3.81 8.88
N ASP A 219 9.71 -4.04 8.14
CA ASP A 219 10.60 -2.95 7.67
C ASP A 219 9.80 -1.90 6.86
N ILE A 220 8.83 -2.35 6.06
CA ILE A 220 7.95 -1.47 5.28
C ILE A 220 6.92 -0.78 6.19
N ALA A 221 6.37 -1.52 7.17
CA ALA A 221 5.35 -1.00 8.07
C ALA A 221 5.88 0.14 8.95
N GLU A 222 7.14 0.12 9.37
CA GLU A 222 7.76 1.21 10.14
C GLU A 222 7.84 2.51 9.32
N VAL A 223 8.23 2.43 8.05
CA VAL A 223 8.28 3.61 7.18
C VAL A 223 6.88 4.11 6.86
N ALA A 224 5.92 3.20 6.67
CA ALA A 224 4.53 3.58 6.47
C ALA A 224 3.94 4.25 7.72
N LEU A 225 4.26 3.78 8.92
CA LEU A 225 3.88 4.42 10.18
C LEU A 225 4.42 5.86 10.26
N PHE A 226 5.70 6.08 9.92
CA PHE A 226 6.26 7.42 9.84
C PHE A 226 5.43 8.31 8.91
N LEU A 227 5.12 7.84 7.69
CA LEU A 227 4.34 8.61 6.72
C LEU A 227 2.87 8.79 7.13
N ALA A 228 2.29 7.88 7.89
CA ALA A 228 0.93 7.96 8.41
C ALA A 228 0.80 8.93 9.59
N SER A 229 1.87 9.12 10.35
CA SER A 229 1.90 9.92 11.59
C SER A 229 2.21 11.39 11.35
N ASP A 230 2.07 12.20 12.40
CA ASP A 230 2.43 13.63 12.39
C ASP A 230 3.95 13.86 12.37
N MET A 231 4.78 12.80 12.58
CA MET A 231 6.24 12.86 12.41
C MET A 231 6.67 13.28 11.01
N SER A 232 5.83 12.98 10.01
CA SER A 232 6.04 13.32 8.60
C SER A 232 5.21 14.51 8.12
N SER A 233 4.83 15.42 9.04
CA SER A 233 3.93 16.55 8.76
C SER A 233 4.42 17.47 7.63
N TYR A 234 5.73 17.51 7.37
CA TYR A 234 6.34 18.30 6.29
C TYR A 234 6.87 17.45 5.12
N VAL A 235 6.49 16.15 5.07
CA VAL A 235 6.88 15.21 4.00
C VAL A 235 5.68 14.96 3.09
N SER A 236 5.74 15.47 1.84
CA SER A 236 4.69 15.28 0.84
C SER A 236 5.31 15.25 -0.57
N GLY A 237 4.75 14.42 -1.46
CA GLY A 237 5.24 14.22 -2.82
C GLY A 237 6.53 13.41 -2.92
N GLN A 238 6.96 12.73 -1.85
CA GLN A 238 8.22 12.00 -1.80
C GLN A 238 8.06 10.53 -2.18
N VAL A 239 9.18 9.95 -2.62
CA VAL A 239 9.34 8.50 -2.84
C VAL A 239 10.41 8.01 -1.89
N ILE A 240 10.03 7.14 -0.96
CA ILE A 240 10.97 6.55 0.01
C ILE A 240 11.26 5.11 -0.42
N GLN A 241 12.49 4.86 -0.85
CA GLN A 241 12.96 3.50 -1.10
C GLN A 241 13.26 2.80 0.24
N VAL A 242 12.73 1.58 0.39
CA VAL A 242 12.95 0.72 1.57
C VAL A 242 13.48 -0.61 1.05
N ASP A 243 14.77 -0.63 0.71
CA ASP A 243 15.37 -1.67 -0.11
C ASP A 243 16.75 -2.14 0.38
N GLY A 244 17.19 -1.70 1.56
CA GLY A 244 18.47 -2.07 2.13
C GLY A 244 19.67 -1.53 1.35
N GLY A 245 19.48 -0.50 0.51
CA GLY A 245 20.51 0.07 -0.37
C GLY A 245 20.65 -0.67 -1.70
N MET A 246 19.67 -1.52 -2.07
CA MET A 246 19.72 -2.33 -3.29
C MET A 246 19.84 -1.46 -4.56
N ASN A 247 19.26 -0.28 -4.56
CA ASN A 247 19.21 0.62 -5.70
C ASN A 247 19.68 2.05 -5.30
N MET A 248 20.97 2.14 -5.05
CA MET A 248 21.65 3.42 -4.79
C MET A 248 22.22 3.98 -6.09
#